data_e2b5b8d9d9da0261beaa3ced81530cde
#
_entry.id   e2b5b8d9d9da0261beaa3ced81530cde
#
_cell.length_a   1.000
_cell.length_b   1.000
_cell.length_c   1.000
_cell.angle_alpha   90.00
_cell.angle_beta   90.00
_cell.angle_gamma   90.00
#
_symmetry.space_group_name_H-M   'P 1'
#
loop_
_entity.id
_entity.type
_entity.pdbx_description
1 polymer ?
#
loop_
_entity_poly.entity_id
_entity_poly.type
_entity_poly.pdbx_seq_one_letter_code
_entity_poly.pdbx_strand_id
1 'polypeptide(L)'
;MTRPTQLDKRKEMLKEMFAEIGEDCYIEPPLHANMAGAYVHFGKNVYANFNLTLVDDGHIYVGDYTMIGPNVTIATAGHPILPELREKGYQYNMEVHIGKNCWLGSGVVVLPGVTIGDNVVVGAGSIVTKDLPSNVVAVGNPCWVLREMNERDKEYYFKDRKIDYSEIV
;
A
#
# COMPACT_ATOMS: atom_id res chain seq x y z
N MET A 1 4.33 -21.85 -2.75
CA MET A 1 4.10 -21.25 -1.41
C MET A 1 5.31 -21.53 -0.53
N THR A 2 5.93 -20.51 0.06
CA THR A 2 7.07 -20.68 0.97
C THR A 2 6.58 -20.91 2.40
N ARG A 3 7.36 -21.66 3.21
CA ARG A 3 7.09 -21.77 4.65
C ARG A 3 7.52 -20.47 5.37
N PRO A 4 6.94 -20.13 6.52
CA PRO A 4 7.34 -18.94 7.28
C PRO A 4 8.84 -18.83 7.58
N THR A 5 9.51 -19.98 7.73
CA THR A 5 10.94 -20.08 8.01
C THR A 5 11.87 -19.95 6.80
N GLN A 6 11.33 -19.81 5.58
CA GLN A 6 12.11 -19.74 4.33
C GLN A 6 12.30 -18.28 3.88
N LEU A 7 12.83 -17.42 4.74
CA LEU A 7 12.96 -15.99 4.49
C LEU A 7 13.86 -15.67 3.29
N ASP A 8 15.03 -16.31 3.18
CA ASP A 8 15.95 -16.05 2.07
C ASP A 8 15.34 -16.44 0.73
N LYS A 9 14.72 -17.62 0.66
CA LYS A 9 14.02 -18.05 -0.54
C LYS A 9 12.89 -17.09 -0.93
N ARG A 10 12.18 -16.54 0.05
CA ARG A 10 11.13 -15.56 -0.19
C ARG A 10 11.71 -14.27 -0.76
N LYS A 11 12.82 -13.78 -0.22
CA LYS A 11 13.52 -12.58 -0.75
C LYS A 11 13.96 -12.78 -2.20
N GLU A 12 14.51 -13.96 -2.53
CA GLU A 12 14.89 -14.27 -3.92
C GLU A 12 13.67 -14.28 -4.85
N MET A 13 12.59 -14.97 -4.45
CA MET A 13 11.36 -15.01 -5.24
C MET A 13 10.77 -13.61 -5.50
N LEU A 14 10.77 -12.74 -4.50
CA LEU A 14 10.27 -11.37 -4.64
C LEU A 14 11.13 -10.54 -5.61
N LYS A 15 12.46 -10.74 -5.60
CA LYS A 15 13.37 -10.11 -6.57
C LYS A 15 13.14 -10.57 -8.01
N GLU A 16 12.72 -11.82 -8.19
CA GLU A 16 12.39 -12.36 -9.51
C GLU A 16 11.00 -11.90 -9.98
N MET A 17 10.07 -11.69 -9.05
CA MET A 17 8.68 -11.33 -9.36
C MET A 17 8.51 -9.84 -9.63
N PHE A 18 9.10 -8.98 -8.80
CA PHE A 18 8.86 -7.53 -8.86
C PHE A 18 9.76 -6.86 -9.89
N ALA A 19 9.22 -5.83 -10.56
CA ALA A 19 10.02 -4.98 -11.43
C ALA A 19 11.18 -4.34 -10.66
N GLU A 20 10.93 -3.95 -9.40
CA GLU A 20 11.92 -3.40 -8.51
C GLU A 20 11.54 -3.68 -7.05
N ILE A 21 12.52 -4.08 -6.24
CA ILE A 21 12.34 -4.23 -4.79
C ILE A 21 13.63 -3.84 -4.08
N GLY A 22 13.52 -2.87 -3.18
CA GLY A 22 14.64 -2.40 -2.38
C GLY A 22 15.05 -3.40 -1.28
N GLU A 23 16.11 -3.03 -0.57
CA GLU A 23 16.65 -3.85 0.52
C GLU A 23 15.68 -3.90 1.70
N ASP A 24 15.79 -4.96 2.49
CA ASP A 24 15.08 -5.18 3.75
C ASP A 24 13.54 -5.10 3.68
N CYS A 25 12.98 -5.35 2.51
CA CYS A 25 11.55 -5.54 2.36
C CYS A 25 11.09 -6.87 2.93
N TYR A 26 9.92 -6.86 3.57
CA TYR A 26 9.28 -8.05 4.10
C TYR A 26 7.80 -8.11 3.69
N ILE A 27 7.41 -9.18 3.01
CA ILE A 27 6.01 -9.41 2.59
C ILE A 27 5.55 -10.74 3.18
N GLU A 28 4.51 -10.67 4.03
CA GLU A 28 3.90 -11.86 4.62
C GLU A 28 3.01 -12.56 3.59
N PRO A 29 3.20 -13.86 3.36
CA PRO A 29 2.33 -14.61 2.45
C PRO A 29 0.95 -14.86 3.05
N PRO A 30 -0.09 -15.07 2.20
CA PRO A 30 -0.01 -15.03 0.74
C PRO A 30 0.04 -13.60 0.18
N LEU A 31 0.74 -13.46 -0.96
CA LEU A 31 0.70 -12.30 -1.84
C LEU A 31 -0.08 -12.68 -3.10
N HIS A 32 -0.94 -11.80 -3.56
CA HIS A 32 -1.71 -11.94 -4.81
C HIS A 32 -1.32 -10.81 -5.77
N ALA A 33 -0.84 -11.17 -6.95
CA ALA A 33 -0.48 -10.20 -7.99
C ALA A 33 -1.00 -10.69 -9.34
N ASN A 34 -1.72 -9.80 -10.05
CA ASN A 34 -2.40 -10.15 -11.30
C ASN A 34 -1.40 -10.48 -12.42
N MET A 35 -0.37 -9.62 -12.58
CA MET A 35 0.73 -9.80 -13.52
C MET A 35 2.00 -10.36 -12.85
N ALA A 36 1.79 -11.14 -11.78
CA ALA A 36 2.86 -11.76 -11.00
C ALA A 36 3.87 -10.77 -10.38
N GLY A 37 3.51 -9.49 -10.23
CA GLY A 37 4.37 -8.45 -9.68
C GLY A 37 5.23 -7.72 -10.73
N ALA A 38 5.07 -8.01 -12.01
CA ALA A 38 5.92 -7.47 -13.09
C ALA A 38 5.91 -5.92 -13.20
N TYR A 39 4.90 -5.26 -12.65
CA TYR A 39 4.79 -3.80 -12.65
C TYR A 39 4.83 -3.19 -11.24
N VAL A 40 5.39 -3.93 -10.27
CA VAL A 40 5.47 -3.49 -8.87
C VAL A 40 6.86 -2.99 -8.54
N HIS A 41 6.94 -1.79 -7.95
CA HIS A 41 8.15 -1.13 -7.52
C HIS A 41 8.09 -0.80 -6.03
N PHE A 42 8.84 -1.50 -5.22
CA PHE A 42 8.97 -1.24 -3.79
C PHE A 42 10.32 -0.61 -3.47
N GLY A 43 10.30 0.49 -2.72
CA GLY A 43 11.48 1.05 -2.11
C GLY A 43 12.08 0.12 -1.05
N LYS A 44 12.99 0.61 -0.23
CA LYS A 44 13.62 -0.15 0.85
C LYS A 44 12.77 -0.18 2.12
N ASN A 45 12.93 -1.22 2.94
CA ASN A 45 12.26 -1.38 4.22
C ASN A 45 10.71 -1.31 4.14
N VAL A 46 10.13 -1.74 3.02
CA VAL A 46 8.68 -1.85 2.90
C VAL A 46 8.22 -3.12 3.60
N TYR A 47 7.27 -2.95 4.52
CA TYR A 47 6.61 -4.07 5.19
C TYR A 47 5.20 -4.24 4.65
N ALA A 48 4.84 -5.44 4.23
CA ALA A 48 3.47 -5.79 3.88
C ALA A 48 3.00 -7.03 4.63
N ASN A 49 1.81 -6.92 5.21
CA ASN A 49 1.15 -8.02 5.90
C ASN A 49 0.45 -8.96 4.91
N PHE A 50 -0.11 -10.07 5.41
CA PHE A 50 -0.72 -11.14 4.60
C PHE A 50 -1.92 -10.66 3.78
N ASN A 51 -2.19 -11.36 2.68
CA ASN A 51 -3.27 -11.07 1.71
C ASN A 51 -3.15 -9.69 1.05
N LEU A 52 -1.92 -9.18 0.87
CA LEU A 52 -1.72 -8.04 -0.02
C LEU A 52 -2.15 -8.45 -1.43
N THR A 53 -3.06 -7.67 -2.03
CA THR A 53 -3.57 -7.91 -3.38
C THR A 53 -3.16 -6.75 -4.29
N LEU A 54 -2.42 -7.06 -5.34
CA LEU A 54 -1.93 -6.11 -6.33
C LEU A 54 -2.58 -6.43 -7.68
N VAL A 55 -3.44 -5.52 -8.16
CA VAL A 55 -3.96 -5.58 -9.53
C VAL A 55 -3.00 -4.75 -10.37
N ASP A 56 -1.85 -5.37 -10.66
CA ASP A 56 -0.67 -4.75 -11.26
C ASP A 56 -0.67 -4.83 -12.79
N ASP A 57 -1.80 -4.50 -13.42
CA ASP A 57 -1.90 -4.33 -14.88
C ASP A 57 -1.20 -3.05 -15.37
N GLY A 58 -0.94 -2.11 -14.47
CA GLY A 58 -0.09 -0.94 -14.62
C GLY A 58 0.86 -0.82 -13.43
N HIS A 59 1.71 0.20 -13.44
CA HIS A 59 2.74 0.35 -12.43
C HIS A 59 2.18 0.73 -11.04
N ILE A 60 2.73 0.07 -10.01
CA ILE A 60 2.47 0.36 -8.59
C ILE A 60 3.80 0.73 -7.95
N TYR A 61 3.89 1.94 -7.42
CA TYR A 61 5.07 2.44 -6.72
C TYR A 61 4.77 2.59 -5.23
N VAL A 62 5.62 2.03 -4.39
CA VAL A 62 5.55 2.13 -2.93
C VAL A 62 6.89 2.61 -2.40
N GLY A 63 6.89 3.78 -1.74
CA GLY A 63 8.09 4.40 -1.21
C GLY A 63 8.66 3.71 0.03
N ASP A 64 9.90 4.09 0.37
CA ASP A 64 10.67 3.55 1.48
C ASP A 64 9.90 3.59 2.81
N TYR A 65 10.12 2.59 3.69
CA TYR A 65 9.59 2.51 5.04
C TYR A 65 8.05 2.51 5.14
N THR A 66 7.36 2.26 4.04
CA THR A 66 5.90 2.16 4.04
C THR A 66 5.44 0.83 4.61
N MET A 67 4.42 0.89 5.46
CA MET A 67 3.83 -0.26 6.15
C MET A 67 2.42 -0.52 5.60
N ILE A 68 2.18 -1.75 5.17
CA ILE A 68 0.90 -2.16 4.57
C ILE A 68 0.27 -3.23 5.45
N GLY A 69 -0.92 -2.93 5.97
CA GLY A 69 -1.72 -3.83 6.79
C GLY A 69 -2.27 -5.03 6.02
N PRO A 70 -2.88 -6.00 6.71
CA PRO A 70 -3.46 -7.17 6.06
C PRO A 70 -4.67 -6.82 5.21
N ASN A 71 -4.89 -7.62 4.15
CA ASN A 71 -6.03 -7.49 3.24
C ASN A 71 -6.11 -6.13 2.51
N VAL A 72 -4.98 -5.48 2.30
CA VAL A 72 -4.92 -4.26 1.48
C VAL A 72 -4.98 -4.64 0.00
N THR A 73 -5.73 -3.85 -0.77
CA THR A 73 -5.80 -3.98 -2.23
C THR A 73 -5.32 -2.70 -2.88
N ILE A 74 -4.40 -2.82 -3.84
CA ILE A 74 -3.93 -1.72 -4.67
C ILE A 74 -4.23 -2.08 -6.11
N ALA A 75 -5.07 -1.28 -6.79
CA ALA A 75 -5.53 -1.57 -8.13
C ALA A 75 -5.13 -0.46 -9.11
N THR A 76 -4.56 -0.86 -10.25
CA THR A 76 -4.24 0.05 -11.36
C THR A 76 -5.24 -0.07 -12.50
N ALA A 77 -6.00 -1.16 -12.56
CA ALA A 77 -6.93 -1.47 -13.65
C ALA A 77 -8.35 -0.99 -13.36
N GLY A 78 -9.01 -0.48 -14.38
CA GLY A 78 -10.42 -0.13 -14.37
C GLY A 78 -11.09 -0.36 -15.72
N HIS A 79 -12.42 -0.36 -15.72
CA HIS A 79 -13.20 -0.53 -16.93
C HIS A 79 -14.12 0.68 -17.17
N PRO A 80 -14.45 0.99 -18.44
CA PRO A 80 -15.41 2.04 -18.78
C PRO A 80 -16.78 1.80 -18.14
N ILE A 81 -17.46 2.88 -17.78
CA ILE A 81 -18.81 2.81 -17.22
C ILE A 81 -19.81 2.34 -18.31
N LEU A 82 -19.57 2.70 -19.57
CA LEU A 82 -20.45 2.35 -20.69
C LEU A 82 -20.41 0.83 -20.97
N PRO A 83 -21.57 0.12 -20.92
CA PRO A 83 -21.63 -1.35 -21.08
C PRO A 83 -21.03 -1.84 -22.38
N GLU A 84 -21.35 -1.18 -23.50
CA GLU A 84 -20.90 -1.58 -24.83
C GLU A 84 -19.36 -1.58 -24.99
N LEU A 85 -18.67 -0.77 -24.19
CA LEU A 85 -17.19 -0.80 -24.16
C LEU A 85 -16.68 -1.98 -23.34
N ARG A 86 -17.33 -2.31 -22.22
CA ARG A 86 -16.96 -3.48 -21.41
C ARG A 86 -17.20 -4.78 -22.18
N GLU A 87 -18.30 -4.89 -22.93
CA GLU A 87 -18.59 -6.04 -23.80
C GLU A 87 -17.51 -6.27 -24.85
N LYS A 88 -16.83 -5.20 -25.29
CA LYS A 88 -15.66 -5.25 -26.20
C LYS A 88 -14.33 -5.48 -25.47
N GLY A 89 -14.35 -5.66 -24.15
CA GLY A 89 -13.15 -5.90 -23.35
C GLY A 89 -12.30 -4.68 -23.08
N TYR A 90 -12.81 -3.44 -23.24
CA TYR A 90 -12.04 -2.25 -22.94
C TYR A 90 -11.68 -2.17 -21.47
N GLN A 91 -10.39 -1.89 -21.21
CA GLN A 91 -9.79 -1.64 -19.91
C GLN A 91 -8.87 -0.42 -20.00
N TYR A 92 -8.70 0.29 -18.91
CA TYR A 92 -7.67 1.31 -18.76
C TYR A 92 -6.83 0.99 -17.53
N ASN A 93 -5.56 1.36 -17.58
CA ASN A 93 -4.62 1.19 -16.47
C ASN A 93 -4.05 2.55 -16.11
N MET A 94 -4.09 2.87 -14.82
CA MET A 94 -3.55 4.11 -14.26
C MET A 94 -2.62 3.77 -13.11
N GLU A 95 -1.41 4.31 -13.16
CA GLU A 95 -0.39 4.07 -12.13
C GLU A 95 -0.87 4.51 -10.75
N VAL A 96 -0.43 3.79 -9.73
CA VAL A 96 -0.66 4.16 -8.32
C VAL A 96 0.67 4.47 -7.67
N HIS A 97 0.74 5.60 -6.99
CA HIS A 97 1.92 6.05 -6.26
C HIS A 97 1.61 6.17 -4.77
N ILE A 98 2.38 5.48 -3.94
CA ILE A 98 2.32 5.57 -2.48
C ILE A 98 3.69 6.06 -2.02
N GLY A 99 3.70 7.18 -1.31
CA GLY A 99 4.92 7.83 -0.83
C GLY A 99 5.67 7.03 0.25
N LYS A 100 6.66 7.67 0.83
CA LYS A 100 7.51 7.11 1.90
C LYS A 100 6.84 7.21 3.26
N ASN A 101 7.21 6.31 4.19
CA ASN A 101 6.73 6.33 5.57
C ASN A 101 5.20 6.34 5.69
N CYS A 102 4.48 5.77 4.74
CA CYS A 102 3.04 5.65 4.83
C CYS A 102 2.64 4.45 5.68
N TRP A 103 1.46 4.52 6.28
CA TRP A 103 0.83 3.38 6.92
C TRP A 103 -0.57 3.18 6.36
N LEU A 104 -0.76 2.11 5.60
CA LEU A 104 -2.07 1.68 5.12
C LEU A 104 -2.66 0.68 6.11
N GLY A 105 -3.75 1.03 6.75
CA GLY A 105 -4.45 0.18 7.69
C GLY A 105 -5.06 -1.06 7.03
N SER A 106 -5.47 -2.02 7.85
CA SER A 106 -6.09 -3.27 7.41
C SER A 106 -7.29 -3.03 6.48
N GLY A 107 -7.37 -3.74 5.36
CA GLY A 107 -8.50 -3.68 4.43
C GLY A 107 -8.64 -2.38 3.65
N VAL A 108 -7.59 -1.57 3.58
CA VAL A 108 -7.57 -0.38 2.72
C VAL A 108 -7.61 -0.80 1.26
N VAL A 109 -8.39 -0.07 0.46
CA VAL A 109 -8.41 -0.22 -1.00
C VAL A 109 -7.94 1.09 -1.64
N VAL A 110 -6.94 1.01 -2.53
CA VAL A 110 -6.44 2.15 -3.32
C VAL A 110 -6.87 1.96 -4.76
N LEU A 111 -7.58 2.95 -5.31
CA LEU A 111 -8.13 2.90 -6.67
C LEU A 111 -7.12 3.36 -7.73
N PRO A 112 -7.36 3.01 -9.02
CA PRO A 112 -6.48 3.39 -10.12
C PRO A 112 -6.24 4.90 -10.20
N GLY A 113 -4.98 5.27 -10.47
CA GLY A 113 -4.56 6.66 -10.68
C GLY A 113 -4.34 7.49 -9.41
N VAL A 114 -4.47 6.88 -8.22
CA VAL A 114 -4.31 7.58 -6.94
C VAL A 114 -2.84 7.79 -6.62
N THR A 115 -2.53 9.00 -6.16
CA THR A 115 -1.26 9.35 -5.52
C THR A 115 -1.47 9.62 -4.03
N ILE A 116 -0.76 8.89 -3.18
CA ILE A 116 -0.68 9.12 -1.73
C ILE A 116 0.69 9.72 -1.45
N GLY A 117 0.72 10.92 -0.86
CA GLY A 117 1.96 11.61 -0.51
C GLY A 117 2.76 10.90 0.60
N ASP A 118 3.87 11.50 1.01
CA ASP A 118 4.71 10.97 2.07
C ASP A 118 4.08 11.13 3.46
N ASN A 119 4.43 10.25 4.40
CA ASN A 119 4.00 10.31 5.80
C ASN A 119 2.47 10.29 5.97
N VAL A 120 1.75 9.52 5.16
CA VAL A 120 0.29 9.43 5.23
C VAL A 120 -0.12 8.20 6.02
N VAL A 121 -1.06 8.37 6.95
CA VAL A 121 -1.75 7.28 7.63
C VAL A 121 -3.15 7.14 7.05
N VAL A 122 -3.43 5.98 6.47
CA VAL A 122 -4.77 5.64 5.97
C VAL A 122 -5.43 4.66 6.93
N GLY A 123 -6.51 5.07 7.58
CA GLY A 123 -7.23 4.25 8.55
C GLY A 123 -7.84 2.99 7.94
N ALA A 124 -7.95 1.93 8.75
CA ALA A 124 -8.45 0.63 8.32
C ALA A 124 -9.84 0.71 7.64
N GLY A 125 -10.04 -0.10 6.60
CA GLY A 125 -11.29 -0.18 5.84
C GLY A 125 -11.58 1.03 4.95
N SER A 126 -10.62 1.93 4.76
CA SER A 126 -10.80 3.11 3.89
C SER A 126 -10.69 2.74 2.42
N ILE A 127 -11.45 3.45 1.58
CA ILE A 127 -11.35 3.35 0.11
C ILE A 127 -10.83 4.67 -0.45
N VAL A 128 -9.57 4.66 -0.87
CA VAL A 128 -8.88 5.84 -1.39
C VAL A 128 -9.22 6.03 -2.86
N THR A 129 -10.06 7.01 -3.14
CA THR A 129 -10.61 7.31 -4.47
C THR A 129 -10.01 8.55 -5.11
N LYS A 130 -9.19 9.30 -4.37
CA LYS A 130 -8.54 10.55 -4.78
C LYS A 130 -7.18 10.67 -4.12
N ASP A 131 -6.35 11.54 -4.66
CA ASP A 131 -5.03 11.83 -4.10
C ASP A 131 -5.11 12.34 -2.67
N LEU A 132 -4.13 11.93 -1.87
CA LEU A 132 -3.95 12.37 -0.49
C LEU A 132 -2.63 13.17 -0.38
N PRO A 133 -2.66 14.39 0.19
CA PRO A 133 -1.44 15.16 0.41
C PRO A 133 -0.56 14.51 1.48
N SER A 134 0.71 14.89 1.54
CA SER A 134 1.65 14.41 2.56
C SER A 134 1.27 14.89 3.97
N ASN A 135 1.74 14.15 4.99
CA ASN A 135 1.63 14.49 6.41
C ASN A 135 0.18 14.55 6.95
N VAL A 136 -0.68 13.66 6.49
CA VAL A 136 -2.08 13.61 6.90
C VAL A 136 -2.48 12.24 7.45
N VAL A 137 -3.54 12.25 8.24
CA VAL A 137 -4.34 11.08 8.60
C VAL A 137 -5.64 11.14 7.80
N ALA A 138 -5.91 10.10 7.02
CA ALA A 138 -7.09 10.00 6.17
C ALA A 138 -7.89 8.73 6.50
N VAL A 139 -9.22 8.80 6.41
CA VAL A 139 -10.12 7.70 6.79
C VAL A 139 -11.38 7.70 5.94
N GLY A 140 -12.06 6.57 5.89
CA GLY A 140 -13.45 6.46 5.43
C GLY A 140 -13.64 5.88 4.04
N ASN A 141 -14.92 5.78 3.65
CA ASN A 141 -15.37 5.35 2.34
C ASN A 141 -16.47 6.30 1.82
N PRO A 142 -16.17 7.17 0.83
CA PRO A 142 -14.85 7.41 0.26
C PRO A 142 -13.87 8.00 1.28
N CYS A 143 -12.58 7.72 1.12
CA CYS A 143 -11.52 8.23 2.00
C CYS A 143 -11.37 9.74 1.88
N TRP A 144 -11.21 10.42 3.02
CA TRP A 144 -10.98 11.86 3.10
C TRP A 144 -9.98 12.20 4.20
N VAL A 145 -9.32 13.35 4.06
CA VAL A 145 -8.36 13.82 5.07
C VAL A 145 -9.10 14.18 6.36
N LEU A 146 -8.83 13.41 7.41
CA LEU A 146 -9.40 13.64 8.74
C LEU A 146 -8.71 14.81 9.44
N ARG A 147 -7.36 14.84 9.36
CA ARG A 147 -6.51 15.89 9.95
C ARG A 147 -5.09 15.83 9.41
N GLU A 148 -4.36 16.90 9.59
CA GLU A 148 -2.90 16.90 9.45
C GLU A 148 -2.24 16.26 10.68
N MET A 149 -1.01 15.76 10.50
CA MET A 149 -0.14 15.37 11.60
C MET A 149 0.27 16.60 12.39
N ASN A 150 0.40 16.49 13.72
CA ASN A 150 0.73 17.61 14.59
C ASN A 150 1.61 17.18 15.78
N GLU A 151 1.95 18.12 16.66
CA GLU A 151 2.85 17.90 17.79
C GLU A 151 2.35 16.82 18.77
N ARG A 152 1.02 16.63 18.88
CA ARG A 152 0.46 15.56 19.72
C ARG A 152 0.90 14.16 19.24
N ASP A 153 1.12 13.97 17.95
CA ASP A 153 1.57 12.70 17.37
C ASP A 153 3.01 12.33 17.77
N LYS A 154 3.78 13.28 18.31
CA LYS A 154 5.08 13.05 18.94
C LYS A 154 4.98 12.56 20.38
N GLU A 155 3.89 12.83 21.04
CA GLU A 155 3.69 12.48 22.45
C GLU A 155 2.85 11.23 22.65
N TYR A 156 1.88 10.98 21.76
CA TYR A 156 0.90 9.92 21.92
C TYR A 156 0.82 9.05 20.68
N TYR A 157 0.94 7.73 20.84
CA TYR A 157 0.81 6.78 19.74
C TYR A 157 -0.63 6.30 19.51
N PHE A 158 -1.48 6.31 20.55
CA PHE A 158 -2.89 5.92 20.46
C PHE A 158 -3.71 6.51 21.60
N LYS A 159 -4.73 7.29 21.29
CA LYS A 159 -5.59 7.99 22.29
C LYS A 159 -4.73 8.78 23.27
N ASP A 160 -4.77 8.41 24.56
CA ASP A 160 -4.01 9.05 25.64
C ASP A 160 -2.80 8.22 26.09
N ARG A 161 -2.38 7.24 25.30
CA ARG A 161 -1.19 6.44 25.55
C ARG A 161 0.05 7.17 25.06
N LYS A 162 0.88 7.59 26.01
CA LYS A 162 2.15 8.27 25.71
C LYS A 162 3.16 7.32 25.09
N ILE A 163 3.99 7.87 24.22
CA ILE A 163 5.16 7.19 23.69
C ILE A 163 6.21 7.15 24.78
N ASP A 164 6.70 5.97 25.11
CA ASP A 164 7.89 5.81 25.94
C ASP A 164 9.12 5.68 25.01
N TYR A 165 9.82 6.77 24.84
CA TYR A 165 11.00 6.82 23.98
C TYR A 165 12.16 5.97 24.51
N SER A 166 12.15 5.56 25.78
CA SER A 166 13.17 4.67 26.34
C SER A 166 13.02 3.22 25.88
N GLU A 167 11.85 2.84 25.38
CA GLU A 167 11.56 1.51 24.86
C GLU A 167 11.75 1.41 23.32
N ILE A 168 12.01 2.54 22.65
CA ILE A 168 12.25 2.57 21.20
C ILE A 168 13.72 2.26 20.96
N VAL A 169 13.97 1.07 20.40
CA VAL A 169 15.32 0.56 20.08
C VAL A 169 15.67 0.87 18.61
#